data_091ccd522c89c0abfd08d2cdeed372cb
#
_entry.id   091ccd522c89c0abfd08d2cdeed372cb
#
_cell.length_a   1.000
_cell.length_b   1.000
_cell.length_c   1.000
_cell.angle_alpha   90.00
_cell.angle_beta   90.00
_cell.angle_gamma   90.00
#
_symmetry.space_group_name_H-M   'P 1'
#
loop_
_entity.id
_entity.type
_entity.pdbx_description
1 polymer ?
#
loop_
_entity_poly.entity_id
_entity_poly.type
_entity_poly.pdbx_seq_one_letter_code
_entity_poly.pdbx_strand_id
1 'polypeptide(L)'
;MIRLGSDELEHRRRAQFGRTIMGVSALLLMITSAVLPHVMVQAATLVPGRSLIPASRFFLIANPNAEAFQGATSVADAGLAISITYLGLAFHQVGLITGIPSFWVLIVEDVGRWTRRLVMVSGVSLLLSASTVVLGYQLLTNAGVPSLLGYAWLPTLLAGLIMVVGGRLARRRLVATWYWEKPEIVQP
;
A
#
# COMPACT_ATOMS: atom_id res chain seq x y z
N MET A 1 14.91 30.22 27.80
CA MET A 1 15.05 29.97 26.35
C MET A 1 16.33 29.17 26.14
N ILE A 2 16.23 27.83 26.03
CA ILE A 2 17.37 26.92 25.90
C ILE A 2 17.85 27.02 24.45
N ARG A 3 19.07 27.53 24.22
CA ARG A 3 19.72 27.50 22.90
C ARG A 3 20.15 26.07 22.63
N LEU A 4 19.43 25.39 21.74
CA LEU A 4 19.87 24.10 21.22
C LEU A 4 21.22 24.30 20.52
N GLY A 5 22.18 23.39 20.77
CA GLY A 5 23.45 23.41 20.06
C GLY A 5 23.29 23.22 18.55
N SER A 6 24.22 23.73 17.76
CA SER A 6 24.22 23.63 16.30
C SER A 6 24.03 22.17 15.82
N ASP A 7 24.65 21.23 16.51
CA ASP A 7 24.64 19.79 16.19
C ASP A 7 23.26 19.15 16.40
N GLU A 8 22.52 19.61 17.43
CA GLU A 8 21.18 19.13 17.71
C GLU A 8 20.16 19.63 16.67
N LEU A 9 20.32 20.87 16.21
CA LEU A 9 19.50 21.42 15.13
C LEU A 9 19.75 20.69 13.81
N GLU A 10 20.98 20.37 13.51
CA GLU A 10 21.34 19.63 12.30
C GLU A 10 20.78 18.20 12.35
N HIS A 11 20.86 17.54 13.50
CA HIS A 11 20.29 16.21 13.70
C HIS A 11 18.77 16.18 13.51
N ARG A 12 18.07 17.18 14.04
CA ARG A 12 16.61 17.34 13.84
C ARG A 12 16.26 17.59 12.38
N ARG A 13 17.01 18.43 11.67
CA ARG A 13 16.80 18.67 10.22
C ARG A 13 16.99 17.42 9.40
N ARG A 14 18.05 16.64 9.65
CA ARG A 14 18.29 15.37 8.95
C ARG A 14 17.17 14.34 9.21
N ALA A 15 16.71 14.24 10.45
CA ALA A 15 15.61 13.36 10.80
C ALA A 15 14.29 13.79 10.14
N GLN A 16 14.01 15.10 10.07
CA GLN A 16 12.82 15.62 9.39
C GLN A 16 12.88 15.39 7.88
N PHE A 17 14.05 15.60 7.26
CA PHE A 17 14.24 15.33 5.83
C PHE A 17 14.01 13.86 5.49
N GLY A 18 14.55 12.93 6.26
CA GLY A 18 14.32 11.50 6.08
C GLY A 18 12.84 11.11 6.19
N ARG A 19 12.09 11.73 7.11
CA ARG A 19 10.65 11.53 7.26
C ARG A 19 9.86 12.05 6.05
N THR A 20 10.22 13.24 5.58
CA THR A 20 9.57 13.82 4.40
C THR A 20 9.78 12.94 3.17
N ILE A 21 10.99 12.45 2.94
CA ILE A 21 11.28 11.51 1.85
C ILE A 21 10.41 10.26 2.01
N MET A 22 10.35 9.68 3.19
CA MET A 22 9.56 8.47 3.46
C MET A 22 8.06 8.68 3.15
N GLY A 23 7.47 9.77 3.63
CA GLY A 23 6.06 10.10 3.40
C GLY A 23 5.75 10.37 1.93
N VAL A 24 6.58 11.18 1.26
CA VAL A 24 6.41 11.48 -0.16
C VAL A 24 6.61 10.23 -1.02
N SER A 25 7.62 9.41 -0.72
CA SER A 25 7.83 8.15 -1.44
C SER A 25 6.65 7.19 -1.28
N ALA A 26 6.09 7.07 -0.06
CA ALA A 26 4.90 6.26 0.16
C ALA A 26 3.71 6.73 -0.68
N LEU A 27 3.47 8.05 -0.71
CA LEU A 27 2.39 8.63 -1.53
C LEU A 27 2.60 8.36 -3.02
N LEU A 28 3.78 8.64 -3.54
CA LEU A 28 4.10 8.41 -4.94
C LEU A 28 3.95 6.94 -5.34
N LEU A 29 4.41 6.01 -4.51
CA LEU A 29 4.26 4.58 -4.74
C LEU A 29 2.79 4.14 -4.70
N MET A 30 1.97 4.68 -3.79
CA MET A 30 0.53 4.43 -3.76
C MET A 30 -0.16 4.92 -5.04
N ILE A 31 0.15 6.15 -5.49
CA ILE A 31 -0.40 6.71 -6.73
C ILE A 31 0.05 5.86 -7.93
N THR A 32 1.32 5.51 -8.00
CA THR A 32 1.86 4.66 -9.08
C THR A 32 1.18 3.30 -9.09
N SER A 33 0.99 2.67 -7.93
CA SER A 33 0.31 1.38 -7.82
C SER A 33 -1.18 1.46 -8.23
N ALA A 34 -1.80 2.62 -8.03
CA ALA A 34 -3.18 2.84 -8.43
C ALA A 34 -3.37 2.91 -9.96
N VAL A 35 -2.36 3.39 -10.67
CA VAL A 35 -2.41 3.61 -12.13
C VAL A 35 -1.93 2.37 -12.91
N LEU A 36 -0.96 1.64 -12.37
CA LEU A 36 -0.38 0.48 -13.05
C LEU A 36 -1.29 -0.76 -12.98
N PRO A 37 -1.24 -1.64 -13.98
CA PRO A 37 -1.96 -2.91 -13.95
C PRO A 37 -1.39 -3.86 -12.88
N HIS A 38 -2.28 -4.55 -12.15
CA HIS A 38 -1.92 -5.58 -11.17
C HIS A 38 -1.80 -6.95 -11.83
N VAL A 39 -2.79 -7.33 -12.63
CA VAL A 39 -2.79 -8.55 -13.43
C VAL A 39 -3.38 -8.20 -14.80
N MET A 40 -2.79 -8.73 -15.82
CA MET A 40 -3.30 -8.63 -17.18
C MET A 40 -3.73 -10.04 -17.62
N VAL A 41 -5.00 -10.18 -17.95
CA VAL A 41 -5.58 -11.44 -18.42
C VAL A 41 -5.90 -11.30 -19.90
N GLN A 42 -5.46 -12.27 -20.69
CA GLN A 42 -5.87 -12.33 -22.08
C GLN A 42 -7.30 -12.87 -22.14
N ALA A 43 -8.21 -12.07 -22.66
CA ALA A 43 -9.57 -12.54 -22.91
C ALA A 43 -9.49 -13.70 -23.92
N ALA A 44 -9.75 -14.92 -23.44
CA ALA A 44 -9.66 -16.14 -24.23
C ALA A 44 -10.71 -16.23 -25.35
N THR A 45 -11.62 -15.28 -25.43
CA THR A 45 -12.79 -15.36 -26.29
C THR A 45 -12.76 -14.30 -27.39
N LEU A 46 -12.68 -14.78 -28.61
CA LEU A 46 -13.41 -14.30 -29.76
C LEU A 46 -12.79 -13.27 -30.68
N VAL A 47 -11.69 -12.61 -30.33
CA VAL A 47 -11.05 -11.74 -31.34
C VAL A 47 -9.53 -11.97 -31.32
N PRO A 48 -8.97 -12.57 -32.37
CA PRO A 48 -7.51 -12.62 -32.55
C PRO A 48 -6.97 -11.18 -32.53
N GLY A 49 -6.07 -10.87 -31.62
CA GLY A 49 -5.45 -9.55 -31.53
C GLY A 49 -5.96 -8.62 -30.43
N ARG A 50 -6.91 -9.01 -29.59
CA ARG A 50 -7.25 -8.21 -28.39
C ARG A 50 -6.18 -8.36 -27.33
N SER A 51 -5.58 -7.23 -27.03
CA SER A 51 -4.58 -7.03 -25.99
C SER A 51 -5.09 -7.46 -24.62
N LEU A 52 -4.16 -7.85 -23.77
CA LEU A 52 -4.37 -8.09 -22.34
C LEU A 52 -5.17 -6.94 -21.70
N ILE A 53 -6.24 -7.27 -20.97
CA ILE A 53 -7.07 -6.28 -20.29
C ILE A 53 -6.48 -6.04 -18.90
N PRO A 54 -6.07 -4.80 -18.56
CA PRO A 54 -5.54 -4.52 -17.24
C PRO A 54 -6.64 -4.61 -16.19
N ALA A 55 -6.45 -5.44 -15.18
CA ALA A 55 -7.36 -5.54 -14.03
C ALA A 55 -7.35 -4.28 -13.14
N SER A 56 -6.46 -3.32 -13.41
CA SER A 56 -6.29 -2.07 -12.65
C SER A 56 -7.43 -1.06 -12.78
N ARG A 57 -8.33 -1.21 -13.73
CA ARG A 57 -9.53 -0.34 -13.87
C ARG A 57 -10.52 -0.46 -12.72
N PHE A 58 -10.13 -1.14 -11.66
CA PHE A 58 -10.96 -1.37 -10.48
C PHE A 58 -11.36 -0.10 -9.70
N PHE A 59 -10.78 1.03 -10.00
CA PHE A 59 -11.01 2.28 -9.28
C PHE A 59 -12.41 2.88 -9.50
N LEU A 60 -13.13 2.43 -10.48
CA LEU A 60 -14.45 2.95 -10.80
C LEU A 60 -15.48 1.86 -10.48
N ILE A 61 -16.22 2.07 -9.48
CA ILE A 61 -17.47 1.55 -8.91
C ILE A 61 -18.31 0.55 -9.76
N ALA A 62 -18.14 0.47 -11.05
CA ALA A 62 -18.72 -0.54 -11.92
C ALA A 62 -17.67 -1.65 -12.11
N ASN A 63 -18.04 -2.85 -11.81
CA ASN A 63 -17.21 -4.06 -11.85
C ASN A 63 -16.52 -4.27 -13.25
N PRO A 64 -15.47 -3.51 -13.61
CA PRO A 64 -14.87 -3.59 -14.94
C PRO A 64 -14.01 -4.85 -15.10
N ASN A 65 -13.85 -5.62 -14.03
CA ASN A 65 -13.06 -6.84 -14.05
C ASN A 65 -13.93 -8.08 -14.35
N ALA A 66 -15.24 -7.98 -14.28
CA ALA A 66 -16.10 -9.06 -14.76
C ALA A 66 -15.77 -9.37 -16.23
N GLU A 67 -15.58 -8.34 -17.06
CA GLU A 67 -15.19 -8.52 -18.45
C GLU A 67 -13.76 -9.07 -18.60
N ALA A 68 -12.82 -8.64 -17.78
CA ALA A 68 -11.44 -9.13 -17.82
C ALA A 68 -11.35 -10.62 -17.49
N PHE A 69 -12.24 -11.11 -16.61
CA PHE A 69 -12.26 -12.51 -16.19
C PHE A 69 -13.36 -13.36 -16.85
N GLN A 70 -14.23 -12.79 -17.67
CA GLN A 70 -15.30 -13.54 -18.36
C GLN A 70 -14.76 -14.73 -19.16
N GLY A 71 -13.65 -14.54 -19.87
CA GLY A 71 -12.99 -15.62 -20.58
C GLY A 71 -12.33 -16.66 -19.67
N ALA A 72 -11.89 -16.26 -18.48
CA ALA A 72 -11.26 -17.15 -17.51
C ALA A 72 -12.27 -17.99 -16.73
N THR A 73 -13.51 -17.52 -16.55
CA THR A 73 -14.57 -18.26 -15.83
C THR A 73 -15.02 -19.53 -16.56
N SER A 74 -14.75 -19.63 -17.86
CA SER A 74 -15.04 -20.83 -18.62
C SER A 74 -14.01 -21.95 -18.42
N VAL A 75 -12.87 -21.65 -17.79
CA VAL A 75 -11.82 -22.62 -17.46
C VAL A 75 -12.16 -23.26 -16.11
N ALA A 76 -12.30 -24.58 -16.07
CA ALA A 76 -12.42 -25.31 -14.83
C ALA A 76 -11.24 -24.94 -13.92
N ASP A 77 -11.49 -24.78 -12.63
CA ASP A 77 -10.50 -24.43 -11.61
C ASP A 77 -9.99 -22.96 -11.58
N ALA A 78 -10.39 -22.11 -12.52
CA ALA A 78 -10.01 -20.70 -12.48
C ALA A 78 -10.77 -19.89 -11.41
N GLY A 79 -11.92 -20.38 -10.93
CA GLY A 79 -12.79 -19.66 -10.00
C GLY A 79 -12.10 -19.25 -8.69
N LEU A 80 -11.27 -20.13 -8.11
CA LEU A 80 -10.50 -19.83 -6.91
C LEU A 80 -9.43 -18.76 -7.18
N ALA A 81 -8.71 -18.89 -8.28
CA ALA A 81 -7.67 -17.95 -8.69
C ALA A 81 -8.24 -16.54 -8.91
N ILE A 82 -9.39 -16.44 -9.56
CA ILE A 82 -10.13 -15.20 -9.78
C ILE A 82 -10.54 -14.59 -8.43
N SER A 83 -11.10 -15.38 -7.53
CA SER A 83 -11.54 -14.92 -6.21
C SER A 83 -10.36 -14.37 -5.37
N ILE A 84 -9.22 -15.04 -5.39
CA ILE A 84 -7.99 -14.58 -4.71
C ILE A 84 -7.46 -13.29 -5.33
N THR A 85 -7.49 -13.15 -6.65
CA THR A 85 -7.10 -11.92 -7.32
C THR A 85 -8.00 -10.74 -6.93
N TYR A 86 -9.32 -10.96 -6.90
CA TYR A 86 -10.27 -9.94 -6.44
C TYR A 86 -10.05 -9.55 -4.99
N LEU A 87 -9.76 -10.51 -4.11
CA LEU A 87 -9.43 -10.25 -2.73
C LEU A 87 -8.17 -9.37 -2.61
N GLY A 88 -7.16 -9.65 -3.42
CA GLY A 88 -5.96 -8.82 -3.50
C GLY A 88 -6.25 -7.38 -3.93
N LEU A 89 -7.10 -7.21 -4.94
CA LEU A 89 -7.54 -5.89 -5.39
C LEU A 89 -8.38 -5.17 -4.34
N ALA A 90 -9.22 -5.87 -3.58
CA ALA A 90 -9.98 -5.29 -2.47
C ALA A 90 -9.04 -4.79 -1.35
N PHE A 91 -8.03 -5.55 -0.98
CA PHE A 91 -7.01 -5.09 -0.03
C PHE A 91 -6.25 -3.88 -0.56
N HIS A 92 -5.95 -3.80 -1.85
CA HIS A 92 -5.34 -2.63 -2.46
C HIS A 92 -6.20 -1.39 -2.28
N GLN A 93 -7.50 -1.49 -2.55
CA GLN A 93 -8.46 -0.39 -2.35
C GLN A 93 -8.47 0.10 -0.90
N VAL A 94 -8.59 -0.81 0.06
CA VAL A 94 -8.54 -0.47 1.49
C VAL A 94 -7.22 0.22 1.82
N GLY A 95 -6.11 -0.29 1.30
CA GLY A 95 -4.78 0.28 1.48
C GLY A 95 -4.68 1.72 0.97
N LEU A 96 -5.23 2.01 -0.20
CA LEU A 96 -5.22 3.36 -0.80
C LEU A 96 -6.16 4.32 -0.08
N ILE A 97 -7.41 3.89 0.20
CA ILE A 97 -8.41 4.73 0.88
C ILE A 97 -7.93 5.15 2.27
N THR A 98 -7.24 4.27 2.98
CA THR A 98 -6.67 4.58 4.31
C THR A 98 -5.30 5.25 4.23
N GLY A 99 -4.49 4.93 3.24
CA GLY A 99 -3.11 5.37 3.10
C GLY A 99 -2.96 6.79 2.57
N ILE A 100 -3.67 7.12 1.49
CA ILE A 100 -3.58 8.45 0.88
C ILE A 100 -3.94 9.56 1.88
N PRO A 101 -5.05 9.49 2.63
CA PRO A 101 -5.33 10.52 3.63
C PRO A 101 -4.43 10.46 4.88
N SER A 102 -3.66 9.39 5.09
CA SER A 102 -2.86 9.21 6.30
C SER A 102 -1.33 9.25 6.10
N PHE A 103 -0.82 9.34 4.86
CA PHE A 103 0.63 9.34 4.59
C PHE A 103 1.39 10.47 5.29
N TRP A 104 0.75 11.62 5.49
CA TRP A 104 1.34 12.78 6.16
C TRP A 104 1.77 12.49 7.61
N VAL A 105 1.20 11.47 8.24
CA VAL A 105 1.61 10.97 9.56
C VAL A 105 3.08 10.54 9.59
N LEU A 106 3.60 10.12 8.46
CA LEU A 106 5.03 9.76 8.35
C LEU A 106 5.92 11.00 8.41
N ILE A 107 5.38 12.17 8.06
CA ILE A 107 6.10 13.45 7.94
C ILE A 107 6.03 14.24 9.26
N VAL A 108 4.85 14.30 9.88
CA VAL A 108 4.55 15.12 11.05
C VAL A 108 4.91 14.39 12.35
N GLU A 109 5.35 15.13 13.37
CA GLU A 109 5.79 14.53 14.65
C GLU A 109 4.63 14.21 15.59
N ASP A 110 3.65 15.08 15.66
CA ASP A 110 2.52 14.92 16.60
C ASP A 110 1.27 14.47 15.87
N VAL A 111 0.93 13.21 16.06
CA VAL A 111 -0.19 12.59 15.36
C VAL A 111 -1.04 11.75 16.30
N GLY A 112 -2.35 11.94 16.22
CA GLY A 112 -3.33 11.22 17.00
C GLY A 112 -3.25 9.68 16.83
N ARG A 113 -3.68 8.95 17.86
CA ARG A 113 -3.64 7.47 17.89
C ARG A 113 -4.38 6.82 16.71
N TRP A 114 -5.48 7.43 16.29
CA TRP A 114 -6.32 6.91 15.19
C TRP A 114 -5.63 7.00 13.85
N THR A 115 -4.99 8.10 13.53
CA THR A 115 -4.33 8.33 12.26
C THR A 115 -3.14 7.37 12.09
N ARG A 116 -2.44 7.05 13.17
CA ARG A 116 -1.39 6.01 13.17
C ARG A 116 -1.93 4.62 12.91
N ARG A 117 -3.12 4.30 13.46
CA ARG A 117 -3.78 3.02 13.14
C ARG A 117 -4.12 2.94 11.66
N LEU A 118 -4.58 4.04 11.04
CA LEU A 118 -4.85 4.09 9.61
C LEU A 118 -3.59 3.82 8.78
N VAL A 119 -2.44 4.40 9.12
CA VAL A 119 -1.15 4.10 8.47
C VAL A 119 -0.82 2.62 8.55
N MET A 120 -0.98 2.00 9.73
CA MET A 120 -0.71 0.56 9.89
C MET A 120 -1.69 -0.30 9.11
N VAL A 121 -2.99 0.04 9.13
CA VAL A 121 -4.02 -0.66 8.34
C VAL A 121 -3.70 -0.56 6.85
N SER A 122 -3.38 0.64 6.36
CA SER A 122 -2.95 0.85 4.98
C SER A 122 -1.75 -0.02 4.61
N GLY A 123 -0.69 0.03 5.41
CA GLY A 123 0.52 -0.72 5.14
C GLY A 123 0.28 -2.24 5.09
N VAL A 124 -0.45 -2.78 6.07
CA VAL A 124 -0.80 -4.21 6.10
C VAL A 124 -1.68 -4.59 4.92
N SER A 125 -2.69 -3.78 4.59
CA SER A 125 -3.58 -4.03 3.46
C SER A 125 -2.82 -4.04 2.12
N LEU A 126 -1.89 -3.10 1.91
CA LEU A 126 -1.05 -3.07 0.71
C LEU A 126 -0.12 -4.29 0.62
N LEU A 127 0.46 -4.75 1.74
CA LEU A 127 1.28 -5.97 1.77
C LEU A 127 0.44 -7.21 1.44
N LEU A 128 -0.74 -7.34 2.05
CA LEU A 128 -1.67 -8.43 1.73
C LEU A 128 -2.09 -8.37 0.26
N SER A 129 -2.37 -7.18 -0.27
CA SER A 129 -2.69 -7.00 -1.69
C SER A 129 -1.58 -7.54 -2.60
N ALA A 130 -0.34 -7.08 -2.39
CA ALA A 130 0.78 -7.52 -3.21
C ALA A 130 0.94 -9.05 -3.19
N SER A 131 0.84 -9.66 -2.00
CA SER A 131 0.97 -11.11 -1.83
C SER A 131 -0.17 -11.89 -2.49
N THR A 132 -1.42 -11.45 -2.30
CA THR A 132 -2.59 -12.14 -2.84
C THR A 132 -2.72 -11.98 -4.34
N VAL A 133 -2.32 -10.83 -4.91
CA VAL A 133 -2.27 -10.61 -6.36
C VAL A 133 -1.24 -11.55 -7.02
N VAL A 134 -0.06 -11.68 -6.44
CA VAL A 134 0.97 -12.61 -6.96
C VAL A 134 0.50 -14.04 -6.87
N LEU A 135 -0.12 -14.44 -5.75
CA LEU A 135 -0.70 -15.77 -5.58
C LEU A 135 -1.83 -16.02 -6.59
N GLY A 136 -2.74 -15.08 -6.76
CA GLY A 136 -3.82 -15.16 -7.74
C GLY A 136 -3.29 -15.32 -9.16
N TYR A 137 -2.27 -14.56 -9.53
CA TYR A 137 -1.58 -14.70 -10.81
C TYR A 137 -0.99 -16.11 -11.01
N GLN A 138 -0.31 -16.65 -10.00
CA GLN A 138 0.27 -17.99 -10.08
C GLN A 138 -0.82 -19.06 -10.26
N LEU A 139 -1.93 -18.94 -9.54
CA LEU A 139 -3.06 -19.86 -9.67
C LEU A 139 -3.75 -19.74 -11.04
N LEU A 140 -3.90 -18.54 -11.61
CA LEU A 140 -4.43 -18.33 -12.96
C LEU A 140 -3.53 -19.03 -14.00
N THR A 141 -2.23 -18.85 -13.88
CA THR A 141 -1.26 -19.47 -14.77
C THR A 141 -1.32 -20.99 -14.67
N ASN A 142 -1.40 -21.54 -13.46
CA ASN A 142 -1.52 -22.98 -13.23
C ASN A 142 -2.85 -23.55 -13.76
N ALA A 143 -3.92 -22.76 -13.74
CA ALA A 143 -5.20 -23.13 -14.33
C ALA A 143 -5.21 -23.03 -15.89
N GLY A 144 -4.07 -22.67 -16.50
CA GLY A 144 -3.97 -22.53 -17.95
C GLY A 144 -4.60 -21.24 -18.50
N VAL A 145 -4.90 -20.26 -17.65
CA VAL A 145 -5.40 -18.95 -18.07
C VAL A 145 -4.22 -18.08 -18.53
N PRO A 146 -4.18 -17.65 -19.79
CA PRO A 146 -3.12 -16.78 -20.29
C PRO A 146 -3.16 -15.44 -19.50
N SER A 147 -2.18 -15.24 -18.64
CA SER A 147 -2.11 -14.08 -17.77
C SER A 147 -0.66 -13.59 -17.64
N LEU A 148 -0.49 -12.29 -17.37
CA LEU A 148 0.78 -11.68 -17.06
C LEU A 148 0.66 -10.92 -15.74
N LEU A 149 1.67 -11.05 -14.89
CA LEU A 149 1.78 -10.24 -13.69
C LEU A 149 2.08 -8.80 -14.09
N GLY A 150 1.21 -7.88 -13.70
CA GLY A 150 1.39 -6.45 -13.97
C GLY A 150 2.45 -5.83 -13.06
N TYR A 151 2.82 -4.60 -13.36
CA TYR A 151 3.91 -3.91 -12.62
C TYR A 151 3.46 -3.31 -11.29
N ALA A 152 2.15 -3.22 -11.02
CA ALA A 152 1.62 -2.57 -9.81
C ALA A 152 1.99 -3.28 -8.50
N TRP A 153 2.27 -4.58 -8.51
CA TRP A 153 2.58 -5.35 -7.30
C TRP A 153 3.84 -4.82 -6.57
N LEU A 154 4.86 -4.39 -7.34
CA LEU A 154 6.11 -3.90 -6.75
C LEU A 154 5.93 -2.56 -6.01
N PRO A 155 5.38 -1.49 -6.62
CA PRO A 155 5.11 -0.26 -5.88
C PRO A 155 4.10 -0.47 -4.74
N THR A 156 3.13 -1.39 -4.88
CA THR A 156 2.21 -1.75 -3.79
C THR A 156 2.96 -2.36 -2.60
N LEU A 157 3.87 -3.30 -2.85
CA LEU A 157 4.71 -3.92 -1.83
C LEU A 157 5.58 -2.89 -1.12
N LEU A 158 6.28 -2.05 -1.88
CA LEU A 158 7.17 -1.02 -1.34
C LEU A 158 6.41 0.03 -0.53
N ALA A 159 5.26 0.50 -1.01
CA ALA A 159 4.39 1.40 -0.27
C ALA A 159 3.95 0.77 1.06
N GLY A 160 3.51 -0.49 1.03
CA GLY A 160 3.11 -1.24 2.22
C GLY A 160 4.24 -1.36 3.25
N LEU A 161 5.46 -1.67 2.82
CA LEU A 161 6.63 -1.73 3.69
C LEU A 161 6.94 -0.37 4.32
N ILE A 162 6.96 0.70 3.53
CA ILE A 162 7.22 2.05 4.04
C ILE A 162 6.16 2.46 5.06
N MET A 163 4.88 2.18 4.81
CA MET A 163 3.79 2.51 5.72
C MET A 163 3.90 1.74 7.04
N VAL A 164 4.21 0.43 7.00
CA VAL A 164 4.37 -0.39 8.22
C VAL A 164 5.60 0.06 9.02
N VAL A 165 6.74 0.21 8.38
CA VAL A 165 7.99 0.63 9.04
C VAL A 165 7.85 2.04 9.59
N GLY A 166 7.37 2.98 8.78
CA GLY A 166 7.16 4.37 9.17
C GLY A 166 6.16 4.51 10.31
N GLY A 167 5.04 3.78 10.28
CA GLY A 167 4.04 3.74 11.34
C GLY A 167 4.59 3.20 12.66
N ARG A 168 5.47 2.17 12.61
CA ARG A 168 6.17 1.65 13.81
C ARG A 168 7.18 2.65 14.37
N LEU A 169 7.95 3.31 13.52
CA LEU A 169 8.91 4.34 13.94
C LEU A 169 8.20 5.53 14.57
N ALA A 170 7.10 5.99 14.02
CA ALA A 170 6.27 7.04 14.60
C ALA A 170 5.74 6.68 15.99
N ARG A 171 5.39 5.41 16.24
CA ARG A 171 4.97 4.92 17.56
C ARG A 171 6.08 4.96 18.59
N ARG A 172 7.30 4.56 18.23
CA ARG A 172 8.44 4.52 19.16
C ARG A 172 8.83 5.90 19.65
N ARG A 173 8.72 6.92 18.83
CA ARG A 173 9.05 8.31 19.17
C ARG A 173 8.12 8.90 20.22
N LEU A 174 6.84 8.63 20.15
CA LEU A 174 5.89 9.12 21.16
C LEU A 174 6.08 8.50 22.54
N VAL A 175 6.52 7.24 22.60
CA VAL A 175 6.89 6.63 23.88
C VAL A 175 8.12 7.31 24.45
N ALA A 176 9.09 7.68 23.62
CA ALA A 176 10.31 8.37 24.05
C ALA A 176 10.00 9.78 24.57
N THR A 177 9.22 10.59 23.85
CA THR A 177 8.85 11.95 24.29
C THR A 177 8.04 11.96 25.60
N TRP A 178 7.14 10.99 25.80
CA TRP A 178 6.39 10.85 27.05
C TRP A 178 7.27 10.57 28.28
N TYR A 179 8.41 9.88 28.11
CA TYR A 179 9.34 9.61 29.20
C TYR A 179 10.18 10.84 29.60
N TRP A 180 10.43 11.76 28.66
CA TRP A 180 11.27 12.93 28.89
C TRP A 180 10.47 14.17 29.32
N GLU A 181 9.14 14.21 29.11
CA GLU A 181 8.26 15.32 29.46
C GLU A 181 7.52 15.13 30.79
N LYS A 182 7.93 14.16 31.63
CA LYS A 182 7.47 14.21 33.02
C LYS A 182 8.10 15.45 33.66
N PRO A 183 7.29 16.49 33.99
CA PRO A 183 7.81 17.58 34.77
C PRO A 183 8.33 16.96 36.06
N GLU A 184 9.59 17.22 36.40
CA GLU A 184 10.06 17.02 37.75
C GLU A 184 9.06 17.78 38.65
N ILE A 185 8.26 17.04 39.38
CA ILE A 185 7.44 17.63 40.46
C ILE A 185 8.48 18.13 41.43
N VAL A 186 8.78 19.42 41.34
CA VAL A 186 9.55 20.12 42.36
C VAL A 186 8.68 19.99 43.63
N GLN A 187 9.05 19.00 44.44
CA GLN A 187 8.48 18.92 45.79
C GLN A 187 8.90 20.18 46.57
N PRO A 188 8.00 20.84 47.22
CA PRO A 188 8.30 22.02 48.02
C PRO A 188 9.17 21.73 49.23
#